data_ec294cf0a67544e9d45e05c8c4861866
#
_entry.id   ec294cf0a67544e9d45e05c8c4861866
#
_cell.length_a   1.000
_cell.length_b   1.000
_cell.length_c   1.000
_cell.angle_alpha   90.00
_cell.angle_beta   90.00
_cell.angle_gamma   90.00
#
_symmetry.space_group_name_H-M   'P 1'
#
loop_
_entity.id
_entity.type
_entity.pdbx_description
1 polymer ?
#
loop_
_entity_poly.entity_id
_entity_poly.type
_entity_poly.pdbx_seq_one_letter_code
_entity_poly.pdbx_strand_id
1 'polypeptide(L)'
;MARSVILAGTIRCDGCCLPPRWCLCEALRPVTSGVAVDVLIHRRENWWPTSTGKLIARTLVGARTHVYQRVDPPTRESILRPDRELWILHPGGEPVESLLPRPADHPAPQVLLLDGNWGQAGEMLRAVQGWGRPVRLSQAGASRFWLRSQERLDQFSTAEALIAVLQALGDTDAASRFGLQFELHVYATLRARGHKEAAEEYLKGSGLPEAFPGVLARLHERRRNPSEPSPARLGPHPQPERRL
;
A
#
# COMPACT_ATOMS: atom_id res chain seq x y z
N MET A 1 -3.94 21.44 -17.63
CA MET A 1 -4.04 20.97 -16.24
C MET A 1 -5.39 20.26 -16.08
N ALA A 2 -5.41 18.94 -15.90
CA ALA A 2 -6.65 18.21 -15.64
C ALA A 2 -7.21 18.64 -14.27
N ARG A 3 -8.44 19.16 -14.25
CA ARG A 3 -9.11 19.50 -12.99
C ARG A 3 -9.34 18.22 -12.20
N SER A 4 -8.86 18.17 -10.95
CA SER A 4 -9.17 17.06 -10.04
C SER A 4 -10.70 16.92 -9.93
N VAL A 5 -11.23 15.75 -10.23
CA VAL A 5 -12.67 15.44 -10.07
C VAL A 5 -13.05 15.38 -8.58
N ILE A 6 -12.06 15.35 -7.70
CA ILE A 6 -12.23 15.31 -6.25
C ILE A 6 -12.22 16.76 -5.74
N LEU A 7 -13.38 17.34 -5.65
CA LEU A 7 -13.59 18.70 -5.10
C LEU A 7 -13.45 18.70 -3.57
N ALA A 8 -13.15 19.87 -3.01
CA ALA A 8 -13.24 20.08 -1.56
C ALA A 8 -14.66 19.74 -1.10
N GLY A 9 -14.80 19.00 0.01
CA GLY A 9 -16.08 18.52 0.52
C GLY A 9 -16.64 17.24 -0.11
N THR A 10 -15.92 16.62 -1.07
CA THR A 10 -16.34 15.30 -1.58
C THR A 10 -16.29 14.25 -0.46
N ILE A 11 -17.42 13.58 -0.22
CA ILE A 11 -17.51 12.44 0.70
C ILE A 11 -16.52 11.36 0.22
N ARG A 12 -15.76 10.82 1.16
CA ARG A 12 -14.77 9.76 0.90
C ARG A 12 -15.07 8.54 1.75
N CYS A 13 -14.74 7.38 1.24
CA CYS A 13 -14.78 6.15 2.00
C CYS A 13 -13.71 6.18 3.10
N ASP A 14 -14.08 5.88 4.35
CA ASP A 14 -13.17 5.85 5.50
C ASP A 14 -12.04 4.81 5.33
N GLY A 15 -12.34 3.72 4.62
CA GLY A 15 -11.37 2.67 4.35
C GLY A 15 -10.32 3.05 3.29
N CYS A 16 -10.73 3.38 2.06
CA CYS A 16 -9.80 3.62 0.94
C CYS A 16 -9.56 5.09 0.62
N CYS A 17 -10.24 6.00 1.30
CA CYS A 17 -10.19 7.44 1.06
C CYS A 17 -10.57 7.87 -0.37
N LEU A 18 -11.12 6.97 -1.18
CA LEU A 18 -11.66 7.28 -2.50
C LEU A 18 -13.12 7.70 -2.40
N PRO A 19 -13.63 8.52 -3.34
CA PRO A 19 -15.07 8.80 -3.44
C PRO A 19 -15.86 7.49 -3.59
N PRO A 20 -17.13 7.40 -3.12
CA PRO A 20 -17.91 6.15 -3.12
C PRO A 20 -17.95 5.44 -4.47
N ARG A 21 -18.07 6.19 -5.56
CA ARG A 21 -18.05 5.66 -6.93
C ARG A 21 -16.77 4.86 -7.26
N TRP A 22 -15.63 5.26 -6.69
CA TRP A 22 -14.31 4.70 -6.94
C TRP A 22 -13.85 3.81 -5.79
N CYS A 23 -14.74 3.55 -4.83
CA CYS A 23 -14.42 2.73 -3.67
C CYS A 23 -14.07 1.30 -4.08
N LEU A 24 -12.97 0.79 -3.53
CA LEU A 24 -12.44 -0.54 -3.79
C LEU A 24 -12.62 -1.52 -2.64
N CYS A 25 -13.22 -1.09 -1.51
CA CYS A 25 -13.24 -1.90 -0.29
C CYS A 25 -13.82 -3.30 -0.48
N GLU A 26 -14.87 -3.42 -1.30
CA GLU A 26 -15.51 -4.70 -1.63
C GLU A 26 -14.73 -5.55 -2.65
N ALA A 27 -13.85 -4.90 -3.42
CA ALA A 27 -13.05 -5.57 -4.44
C ALA A 27 -11.73 -6.10 -3.92
N LEU A 28 -11.25 -5.56 -2.79
CA LEU A 28 -9.99 -6.00 -2.19
C LEU A 28 -10.14 -7.45 -1.68
N ARG A 29 -9.15 -8.27 -1.95
CA ARG A 29 -9.08 -9.67 -1.53
C ARG A 29 -8.01 -9.84 -0.46
N PRO A 30 -8.25 -10.60 0.60
CA PRO A 30 -7.21 -10.96 1.56
C PRO A 30 -6.05 -11.69 0.87
N VAL A 31 -4.83 -11.29 1.18
CA VAL A 31 -3.59 -11.95 0.72
C VAL A 31 -2.89 -12.51 1.95
N THR A 32 -2.71 -13.82 1.98
CA THR A 32 -1.94 -14.49 3.03
C THR A 32 -0.48 -14.58 2.61
N SER A 33 0.43 -14.31 3.54
CA SER A 33 1.88 -14.40 3.35
C SER A 33 2.53 -15.09 4.53
N GLY A 34 3.61 -15.83 4.29
CA GLY A 34 4.49 -16.35 5.34
C GLY A 34 5.38 -15.27 5.97
N VAL A 35 5.50 -14.12 5.32
CA VAL A 35 6.31 -13.00 5.78
C VAL A 35 5.51 -12.13 6.74
N ALA A 36 6.07 -11.88 7.92
CA ALA A 36 5.49 -10.93 8.87
C ALA A 36 5.78 -9.49 8.40
N VAL A 37 4.74 -8.68 8.22
CA VAL A 37 4.87 -7.30 7.71
C VAL A 37 4.29 -6.32 8.72
N ASP A 38 5.06 -5.28 9.00
CA ASP A 38 4.65 -4.11 9.78
C ASP A 38 4.90 -2.85 8.96
N VAL A 39 4.00 -1.88 9.02
CA VAL A 39 4.12 -0.61 8.30
C VAL A 39 4.15 0.53 9.31
N LEU A 40 5.24 1.27 9.34
CA LEU A 40 5.37 2.52 10.07
C LEU A 40 4.94 3.66 9.17
N ILE A 41 3.73 4.18 9.37
CA ILE A 41 3.15 5.24 8.55
C ILE A 41 3.38 6.59 9.22
N HIS A 42 4.02 7.52 8.52
CA HIS A 42 4.11 8.89 9.00
C HIS A 42 2.71 9.52 9.13
N ARG A 43 2.42 10.19 10.26
CA ARG A 43 1.10 10.77 10.56
C ARG A 43 0.49 11.54 9.39
N ARG A 44 1.28 12.33 8.65
CA ARG A 44 0.79 13.10 7.50
C ARG A 44 0.34 12.23 6.34
N GLU A 45 1.00 11.08 6.09
CA GLU A 45 0.62 10.15 5.01
C GLU A 45 -0.65 9.39 5.32
N ASN A 46 -0.96 9.17 6.60
CA ASN A 46 -2.15 8.42 7.01
C ASN A 46 -3.47 9.01 6.51
N TRP A 47 -3.50 10.28 6.13
CA TRP A 47 -4.69 10.97 5.60
C TRP A 47 -4.75 11.00 4.07
N TRP A 48 -3.72 10.53 3.38
CA TRP A 48 -3.67 10.59 1.92
C TRP A 48 -4.28 9.35 1.27
N PRO A 49 -5.17 9.52 0.26
CA PRO A 49 -5.70 8.40 -0.52
C PRO A 49 -4.62 7.62 -1.27
N THR A 50 -3.46 8.22 -1.46
CA THR A 50 -2.30 7.63 -2.15
C THR A 50 -1.34 6.91 -1.22
N SER A 51 -1.61 6.82 0.09
CA SER A 51 -0.79 6.02 0.99
C SER A 51 -0.94 4.54 0.65
N THR A 52 0.15 3.95 0.18
CA THR A 52 0.20 2.52 -0.15
C THR A 52 0.42 1.65 1.09
N GLY A 53 0.94 2.22 2.18
CA GLY A 53 1.01 1.54 3.47
C GLY A 53 -0.38 1.16 4.02
N LYS A 54 -1.39 2.01 3.81
CA LYS A 54 -2.79 1.68 4.17
C LYS A 54 -3.36 0.55 3.32
N LEU A 55 -2.98 0.47 2.05
CA LEU A 55 -3.39 -0.65 1.20
C LEU A 55 -2.82 -1.97 1.74
N ILE A 56 -1.56 -1.99 2.15
CA ILE A 56 -0.91 -3.17 2.76
C ILE A 56 -1.72 -3.65 3.97
N ALA A 57 -2.00 -2.75 4.90
CA ALA A 57 -2.74 -3.08 6.13
C ALA A 57 -4.15 -3.63 5.87
N ARG A 58 -4.74 -3.29 4.73
CA ARG A 58 -6.11 -3.70 4.38
C ARG A 58 -6.17 -5.00 3.57
N THR A 59 -5.08 -5.40 2.97
CA THR A 59 -5.04 -6.55 2.07
C THR A 59 -4.19 -7.69 2.59
N LEU A 60 -3.06 -7.40 3.22
CA LEU A 60 -2.16 -8.43 3.71
C LEU A 60 -2.61 -8.91 5.10
N VAL A 61 -3.00 -10.17 5.19
CA VAL A 61 -3.46 -10.78 6.45
C VAL A 61 -2.33 -10.78 7.48
N GLY A 62 -2.63 -10.29 8.68
CA GLY A 62 -1.66 -10.21 9.77
C GLY A 62 -0.66 -9.04 9.67
N ALA A 63 -0.76 -8.18 8.64
CA ALA A 63 -0.01 -6.94 8.62
C ALA A 63 -0.49 -5.99 9.72
N ARG A 64 0.45 -5.31 10.37
CA ARG A 64 0.15 -4.31 11.41
C ARG A 64 0.58 -2.93 10.94
N THR A 65 -0.12 -1.92 11.42
CA THR A 65 0.18 -0.51 11.11
C THR A 65 0.48 0.24 12.40
N HIS A 66 1.56 1.01 12.37
CA HIS A 66 1.97 1.87 13.47
C HIS A 66 2.05 3.31 12.93
N VAL A 67 1.37 4.24 13.61
CA VAL A 67 1.40 5.65 13.19
C VAL A 67 2.58 6.34 13.87
N TYR A 68 3.50 6.83 13.07
CA TYR A 68 4.64 7.60 13.55
C TYR A 68 4.28 9.06 13.76
N GLN A 69 4.55 9.55 14.96
CA GLN A 69 4.52 10.95 15.34
C GLN A 69 5.81 11.27 16.12
N ARG A 70 6.44 12.38 15.82
CA ARG A 70 7.71 12.75 16.47
C ARG A 70 7.59 12.96 17.98
N VAL A 71 6.43 13.44 18.44
CA VAL A 71 6.17 13.74 19.87
C VAL A 71 5.86 12.45 20.65
N ASP A 72 5.26 11.46 20.00
CA ASP A 72 4.86 10.19 20.59
C ASP A 72 5.09 9.07 19.56
N PRO A 73 6.35 8.67 19.35
CA PRO A 73 6.68 7.60 18.41
C PRO A 73 6.31 6.22 18.99
N PRO A 74 5.96 5.24 18.15
CA PRO A 74 5.81 3.85 18.60
C PRO A 74 7.09 3.37 19.28
N THR A 75 6.93 2.51 20.30
CA THR A 75 8.06 1.90 20.98
C THR A 75 8.55 0.66 20.22
N ARG A 76 9.79 0.26 20.48
CA ARG A 76 10.38 -0.95 19.91
C ARG A 76 9.53 -2.18 20.20
N GLU A 77 9.07 -2.32 21.43
CA GLU A 77 8.26 -3.45 21.91
C GLU A 77 6.90 -3.52 21.22
N SER A 78 6.31 -2.39 20.85
CA SER A 78 5.03 -2.35 20.14
C SER A 78 5.14 -2.85 18.69
N ILE A 79 6.33 -2.79 18.10
CA ILE A 79 6.60 -3.20 16.72
C ILE A 79 7.13 -4.63 16.67
N LEU A 80 8.09 -4.99 17.50
CA LEU A 80 8.72 -6.31 17.45
C LEU A 80 7.71 -7.44 17.60
N ARG A 81 7.93 -8.51 16.87
CA ARG A 81 7.24 -9.79 17.01
C ARG A 81 8.16 -10.81 17.66
N PRO A 82 7.66 -11.65 18.56
CA PRO A 82 8.44 -12.74 19.13
C PRO A 82 9.03 -13.62 18.02
N ASP A 83 10.22 -14.13 18.26
CA ASP A 83 10.90 -15.11 17.40
C ASP A 83 11.07 -14.67 15.94
N ARG A 84 11.18 -13.35 15.70
CA ARG A 84 11.42 -12.76 14.39
C ARG A 84 12.65 -11.85 14.39
N GLU A 85 13.37 -11.85 13.26
CA GLU A 85 14.43 -10.87 12.99
C GLU A 85 13.84 -9.66 12.28
N LEU A 86 13.97 -8.46 12.86
CA LEU A 86 13.43 -7.24 12.28
C LEU A 86 14.33 -6.74 11.13
N TRP A 87 13.76 -6.67 9.93
CA TRP A 87 14.34 -6.06 8.74
C TRP A 87 13.65 -4.73 8.45
N ILE A 88 14.41 -3.64 8.44
CA ILE A 88 13.91 -2.30 8.16
C ILE A 88 14.25 -1.96 6.71
N LEU A 89 13.23 -1.85 5.85
CA LEU A 89 13.48 -1.55 4.43
C LEU A 89 13.89 -0.09 4.24
N HIS A 90 15.11 0.11 3.73
CA HIS A 90 15.65 1.43 3.42
C HIS A 90 16.78 1.33 2.38
N PRO A 91 16.87 2.26 1.41
CA PRO A 91 17.90 2.22 0.35
C PRO A 91 19.35 2.20 0.85
N GLY A 92 19.63 2.74 2.03
CA GLY A 92 20.96 2.71 2.66
C GLY A 92 21.28 1.43 3.42
N GLY A 93 20.41 0.40 3.34
CA GLY A 93 20.62 -0.88 4.02
C GLY A 93 21.53 -1.83 3.27
N GLU A 94 21.75 -3.00 3.87
CA GLU A 94 22.45 -4.14 3.27
C GLU A 94 21.59 -4.78 2.17
N PRO A 95 22.15 -5.23 1.05
CA PRO A 95 21.37 -5.90 0.01
C PRO A 95 20.66 -7.15 0.57
N VAL A 96 19.36 -7.32 0.25
CA VAL A 96 18.61 -8.50 0.71
C VAL A 96 19.21 -9.80 0.21
N GLU A 97 19.81 -9.78 -0.97
CA GLU A 97 20.45 -10.94 -1.60
C GLU A 97 21.63 -11.46 -0.78
N SER A 98 22.33 -10.58 -0.03
CA SER A 98 23.44 -11.00 0.85
C SER A 98 22.95 -11.75 2.10
N LEU A 99 21.66 -11.69 2.40
CA LEU A 99 21.01 -12.37 3.52
C LEU A 99 20.34 -13.69 3.10
N LEU A 100 20.45 -14.06 1.84
CA LEU A 100 19.82 -15.24 1.25
C LEU A 100 20.88 -16.20 0.66
N PRO A 101 20.67 -17.53 0.69
CA PRO A 101 19.58 -18.22 1.41
C PRO A 101 19.75 -18.14 2.94
N ARG A 102 18.64 -18.12 3.67
CA ARG A 102 18.68 -18.09 5.13
C ARG A 102 18.90 -19.47 5.72
N PRO A 103 19.75 -19.60 6.74
CA PRO A 103 19.85 -20.83 7.52
C PRO A 103 18.50 -21.16 8.18
N ALA A 104 18.19 -22.46 8.28
CA ALA A 104 16.90 -22.92 8.81
C ALA A 104 16.69 -22.60 10.33
N ASP A 105 17.78 -22.43 11.06
CA ASP A 105 17.83 -22.10 12.48
C ASP A 105 17.69 -20.59 12.77
N HIS A 106 17.77 -19.74 11.71
CA HIS A 106 17.59 -18.30 11.89
C HIS A 106 16.13 -17.93 12.03
N PRO A 107 15.80 -16.98 12.95
CA PRO A 107 14.43 -16.46 13.08
C PRO A 107 13.90 -15.94 11.77
N ALA A 108 12.66 -16.28 11.42
CA ALA A 108 12.04 -15.80 10.19
C ALA A 108 11.98 -14.25 10.18
N PRO A 109 12.10 -13.59 9.01
CA PRO A 109 12.11 -12.14 8.95
C PRO A 109 10.74 -11.54 9.30
N GLN A 110 10.79 -10.43 10.01
CA GLN A 110 9.72 -9.45 10.14
C GLN A 110 10.14 -8.21 9.36
N VAL A 111 9.35 -7.78 8.41
CA VAL A 111 9.67 -6.64 7.54
C VAL A 111 8.96 -5.40 8.05
N LEU A 112 9.72 -4.35 8.36
CA LEU A 112 9.21 -3.02 8.66
C LEU A 112 9.37 -2.10 7.45
N LEU A 113 8.24 -1.66 6.92
CA LEU A 113 8.15 -0.69 5.82
C LEU A 113 7.95 0.72 6.39
N LEU A 114 8.65 1.71 5.84
CA LEU A 114 8.53 3.10 6.23
C LEU A 114 7.68 3.86 5.19
N ASP A 115 6.41 4.15 5.52
CA ASP A 115 5.47 4.82 4.60
C ASP A 115 5.44 6.32 4.83
N GLY A 116 6.09 7.05 3.93
CA GLY A 116 6.24 8.49 3.96
C GLY A 116 6.96 9.01 2.72
N ASN A 117 7.09 10.33 2.60
CA ASN A 117 8.05 10.89 1.64
C ASN A 117 9.49 10.66 2.13
N TRP A 118 10.48 10.95 1.29
CA TRP A 118 11.90 10.67 1.59
C TRP A 118 12.38 11.31 2.91
N GLY A 119 11.99 12.56 3.18
CA GLY A 119 12.33 13.24 4.44
C GLY A 119 11.68 12.55 5.65
N GLN A 120 10.42 12.16 5.52
CA GLN A 120 9.67 11.43 6.55
C GLN A 120 10.23 10.02 6.77
N ALA A 121 10.57 9.30 5.69
CA ALA A 121 11.20 7.98 5.79
C ALA A 121 12.55 8.07 6.51
N GLY A 122 13.38 9.07 6.20
CA GLY A 122 14.63 9.32 6.91
C GLY A 122 14.44 9.70 8.38
N GLU A 123 13.38 10.43 8.74
CA GLU A 123 13.02 10.72 10.13
C GLU A 123 12.61 9.44 10.87
N MET A 124 11.74 8.63 10.27
CA MET A 124 11.32 7.35 10.85
C MET A 124 12.49 6.37 11.00
N LEU A 125 13.39 6.31 10.01
CA LEU A 125 14.58 5.46 10.10
C LEU A 125 15.45 5.81 11.30
N ARG A 126 15.67 7.12 11.55
CA ARG A 126 16.42 7.55 12.73
C ARG A 126 15.74 7.17 14.04
N ALA A 127 14.40 7.23 14.06
CA ALA A 127 13.63 6.86 15.26
C ALA A 127 13.70 5.36 15.58
N VAL A 128 13.85 4.50 14.57
CA VAL A 128 13.95 3.04 14.72
C VAL A 128 15.39 2.53 14.62
N GLN A 129 16.37 3.42 14.70
CA GLN A 129 17.79 3.06 14.61
C GLN A 129 18.17 2.08 15.72
N GLY A 130 18.85 0.99 15.37
CA GLY A 130 19.28 -0.04 16.31
C GLY A 130 18.17 -1.03 16.72
N TRP A 131 16.94 -0.93 16.17
CA TRP A 131 15.88 -1.89 16.49
C TRP A 131 16.01 -3.18 15.69
N GLY A 132 16.55 -3.10 14.48
CA GLY A 132 16.72 -4.22 13.57
C GLY A 132 17.77 -3.92 12.50
N ARG A 133 17.83 -4.78 11.50
CA ARG A 133 18.79 -4.69 10.39
C ARG A 133 18.21 -3.84 9.26
N PRO A 134 18.85 -2.72 8.86
CA PRO A 134 18.48 -2.03 7.63
C PRO A 134 18.78 -2.90 6.41
N VAL A 135 17.80 -3.08 5.54
CA VAL A 135 17.87 -3.92 4.34
C VAL A 135 17.41 -3.11 3.13
N ARG A 136 18.12 -3.22 2.02
CA ARG A 136 17.72 -2.65 0.73
C ARG A 136 17.34 -3.73 -0.26
N LEU A 137 16.47 -3.36 -1.19
CA LEU A 137 16.05 -4.22 -2.29
C LEU A 137 16.77 -3.77 -3.58
N SER A 138 17.22 -4.73 -4.35
CA SER A 138 17.66 -4.50 -5.72
C SER A 138 16.45 -4.53 -6.62
N GLN A 139 15.83 -3.36 -6.84
CA GLN A 139 14.69 -3.23 -7.74
C GLN A 139 15.17 -2.85 -9.13
N ALA A 140 14.64 -3.56 -10.13
CA ALA A 140 14.85 -3.25 -11.54
C ALA A 140 13.50 -2.91 -12.19
N GLY A 141 13.52 -1.94 -13.10
CA GLY A 141 12.36 -1.58 -13.90
C GLY A 141 11.71 -0.27 -13.51
N ALA A 142 10.69 0.12 -14.29
CA ALA A 142 9.92 1.34 -14.05
C ALA A 142 8.85 1.10 -12.99
N SER A 143 8.68 2.08 -12.08
CA SER A 143 7.61 2.03 -11.10
C SER A 143 6.23 2.08 -11.76
N ARG A 144 5.32 1.29 -11.24
CA ARG A 144 3.89 1.28 -11.58
C ARG A 144 3.07 2.22 -10.71
N PHE A 145 3.70 2.99 -9.82
CA PHE A 145 3.01 3.97 -8.96
C PHE A 145 2.81 5.31 -9.67
N TRP A 146 1.90 5.37 -10.64
CA TRP A 146 1.64 6.56 -11.46
C TRP A 146 0.86 7.68 -10.75
N LEU A 147 0.71 7.62 -9.45
CA LEU A 147 -0.05 8.60 -8.67
C LEU A 147 0.77 9.80 -8.21
N ARG A 148 2.08 9.70 -8.26
CA ARG A 148 3.04 10.76 -7.95
C ARG A 148 4.08 10.83 -9.08
N SER A 149 4.51 12.05 -9.41
CA SER A 149 5.69 12.22 -10.25
C SER A 149 6.92 11.69 -9.50
N GLN A 150 7.69 10.84 -10.17
CA GLN A 150 8.95 10.36 -9.63
C GLN A 150 10.05 11.31 -10.08
N GLU A 151 10.83 11.82 -9.14
CA GLU A 151 11.99 12.66 -9.44
C GLU A 151 13.19 11.83 -9.89
N ARG A 152 13.20 10.52 -9.56
CA ARG A 152 14.27 9.58 -9.87
C ARG A 152 13.68 8.21 -10.23
N LEU A 153 14.37 7.49 -11.12
CA LEU A 153 13.97 6.16 -11.60
C LEU A 153 14.01 5.06 -10.53
N ASP A 154 14.73 5.29 -9.42
CA ASP A 154 14.91 4.38 -8.31
C ASP A 154 13.90 4.62 -7.16
N GLN A 155 12.89 5.43 -7.38
CA GLN A 155 11.86 5.72 -6.38
C GLN A 155 10.66 4.78 -6.54
N PHE A 156 10.43 3.97 -5.52
CA PHE A 156 9.32 3.03 -5.45
C PHE A 156 8.38 3.38 -4.31
N SER A 157 7.11 3.04 -4.46
CA SER A 157 6.12 3.16 -3.39
C SER A 157 6.35 2.07 -2.33
N THR A 158 5.80 2.28 -1.14
CA THR A 158 5.82 1.29 -0.05
C THR A 158 5.21 -0.05 -0.48
N ALA A 159 4.17 -0.02 -1.34
CA ALA A 159 3.59 -1.24 -1.89
C ALA A 159 4.55 -1.98 -2.84
N GLU A 160 5.26 -1.26 -3.70
CA GLU A 160 6.26 -1.87 -4.59
C GLU A 160 7.44 -2.46 -3.80
N ALA A 161 7.85 -1.77 -2.73
CA ALA A 161 8.86 -2.30 -1.82
C ALA A 161 8.38 -3.61 -1.15
N LEU A 162 7.10 -3.71 -0.76
CA LEU A 162 6.54 -4.97 -0.28
C LEU A 162 6.56 -6.06 -1.34
N ILE A 163 6.12 -5.77 -2.57
CA ILE A 163 6.13 -6.76 -3.67
C ILE A 163 7.54 -7.32 -3.87
N ALA A 164 8.53 -6.43 -3.92
CA ALA A 164 9.92 -6.84 -4.15
C ALA A 164 10.49 -7.70 -3.00
N VAL A 165 10.19 -7.36 -1.74
CA VAL A 165 10.64 -8.18 -0.60
C VAL A 165 9.96 -9.53 -0.55
N LEU A 166 8.67 -9.63 -0.87
CA LEU A 166 7.96 -10.90 -0.97
C LEU A 166 8.58 -11.80 -2.05
N GLN A 167 8.90 -11.22 -3.23
CA GLN A 167 9.60 -11.93 -4.30
C GLN A 167 10.98 -12.41 -3.88
N ALA A 168 11.78 -11.56 -3.25
CA ALA A 168 13.12 -11.90 -2.76
C ALA A 168 13.09 -13.02 -1.71
N LEU A 169 12.04 -13.07 -0.88
CA LEU A 169 11.82 -14.11 0.13
C LEU A 169 11.11 -15.37 -0.42
N GLY A 170 10.85 -15.43 -1.73
CA GLY A 170 10.25 -16.59 -2.40
C GLY A 170 8.73 -16.70 -2.27
N ASP A 171 8.05 -15.71 -1.65
CA ASP A 171 6.59 -15.66 -1.54
C ASP A 171 5.96 -15.00 -2.78
N THR A 172 6.19 -15.63 -3.93
CA THR A 172 5.82 -15.09 -5.25
C THR A 172 4.30 -15.06 -5.47
N ASP A 173 3.54 -15.97 -4.87
CA ASP A 173 2.07 -15.97 -4.93
C ASP A 173 1.50 -14.75 -4.20
N ALA A 174 1.94 -14.48 -2.96
CA ALA A 174 1.53 -13.29 -2.23
C ALA A 174 1.96 -12.01 -2.94
N ALA A 175 3.17 -11.97 -3.50
CA ALA A 175 3.66 -10.83 -4.29
C ALA A 175 2.77 -10.55 -5.51
N SER A 176 2.39 -11.59 -6.26
CA SER A 176 1.52 -11.46 -7.43
C SER A 176 0.10 -11.00 -7.07
N ARG A 177 -0.52 -11.63 -6.08
CA ARG A 177 -1.87 -11.27 -5.61
C ARG A 177 -1.92 -9.85 -5.05
N PHE A 178 -0.93 -9.47 -4.24
CA PHE A 178 -0.85 -8.11 -3.70
C PHE A 178 -0.55 -7.10 -4.81
N GLY A 179 0.28 -7.45 -5.79
CA GLY A 179 0.56 -6.64 -6.96
C GLY A 179 -0.70 -6.24 -7.73
N LEU A 180 -1.61 -7.18 -7.96
CA LEU A 180 -2.91 -6.91 -8.58
C LEU A 180 -3.78 -5.94 -7.74
N GLN A 181 -3.77 -6.07 -6.40
CA GLN A 181 -4.48 -5.13 -5.52
C GLN A 181 -3.88 -3.73 -5.59
N PHE A 182 -2.56 -3.64 -5.65
CA PHE A 182 -1.83 -2.39 -5.82
C PHE A 182 -2.16 -1.73 -7.16
N GLU A 183 -2.11 -2.48 -8.26
CA GLU A 183 -2.47 -1.95 -9.57
C GLU A 183 -3.92 -1.47 -9.63
N LEU A 184 -4.85 -2.22 -9.03
CA LEU A 184 -6.25 -1.81 -8.94
C LEU A 184 -6.41 -0.50 -8.16
N HIS A 185 -5.65 -0.32 -7.07
CA HIS A 185 -5.65 0.93 -6.29
C HIS A 185 -5.14 2.10 -7.13
N VAL A 186 -4.04 1.92 -7.86
CA VAL A 186 -3.48 2.96 -8.74
C VAL A 186 -4.49 3.32 -9.83
N TYR A 187 -5.04 2.34 -10.54
CA TYR A 187 -6.03 2.53 -11.59
C TYR A 187 -7.26 3.32 -11.10
N ALA A 188 -7.89 2.87 -10.02
CA ALA A 188 -9.08 3.53 -9.47
C ALA A 188 -8.78 4.97 -9.02
N THR A 189 -7.58 5.22 -8.48
CA THR A 189 -7.16 6.56 -8.07
C THR A 189 -6.92 7.48 -9.26
N LEU A 190 -6.31 6.99 -10.35
CA LEU A 190 -6.19 7.73 -11.60
C LEU A 190 -7.57 8.13 -12.14
N ARG A 191 -8.51 7.18 -12.18
CA ARG A 191 -9.90 7.42 -12.60
C ARG A 191 -10.59 8.46 -11.70
N ALA A 192 -10.43 8.33 -10.38
CA ALA A 192 -11.01 9.26 -9.40
C ALA A 192 -10.46 10.69 -9.55
N ARG A 193 -9.22 10.83 -10.00
CA ARG A 193 -8.57 12.12 -10.28
C ARG A 193 -8.90 12.69 -11.66
N GLY A 194 -9.65 11.96 -12.50
CA GLY A 194 -10.00 12.37 -13.84
C GLY A 194 -8.92 12.13 -14.90
N HIS A 195 -7.84 11.41 -14.56
CA HIS A 195 -6.76 11.05 -15.48
C HIS A 195 -7.14 9.83 -16.33
N LYS A 196 -8.15 9.98 -17.20
CA LYS A 196 -8.73 8.86 -17.94
C LYS A 196 -7.74 8.23 -18.90
N GLU A 197 -7.05 9.03 -19.72
CA GLU A 197 -6.06 8.55 -20.69
C GLU A 197 -4.92 7.80 -20.01
N ALA A 198 -4.42 8.33 -18.89
CA ALA A 198 -3.39 7.66 -18.10
C ALA A 198 -3.91 6.35 -17.49
N ALA A 199 -5.18 6.29 -17.05
CA ALA A 199 -5.77 5.08 -16.53
C ALA A 199 -5.95 4.01 -17.61
N GLU A 200 -6.38 4.38 -18.83
CA GLU A 200 -6.48 3.44 -19.95
C GLU A 200 -5.10 2.93 -20.38
N GLU A 201 -4.10 3.82 -20.43
CA GLU A 201 -2.71 3.42 -20.71
C GLU A 201 -2.16 2.48 -19.64
N TYR A 202 -2.49 2.73 -18.37
CA TYR A 202 -2.10 1.89 -17.24
C TYR A 202 -2.60 0.45 -17.35
N LEU A 203 -3.78 0.23 -17.94
CA LEU A 203 -4.32 -1.11 -18.16
C LEU A 203 -3.55 -1.91 -19.20
N LYS A 204 -2.86 -1.24 -20.13
CA LYS A 204 -2.02 -1.94 -21.09
C LYS A 204 -0.86 -2.63 -20.37
N GLY A 205 -0.79 -3.93 -20.48
CA GLY A 205 0.22 -4.74 -19.78
C GLY A 205 -0.04 -4.95 -18.28
N SER A 206 -1.29 -4.70 -17.83
CA SER A 206 -1.76 -5.03 -16.49
C SER A 206 -2.62 -6.30 -16.52
N GLY A 207 -2.52 -7.14 -15.48
CA GLY A 207 -3.40 -8.30 -15.28
C GLY A 207 -4.79 -7.95 -14.71
N LEU A 208 -5.13 -6.66 -14.59
CA LEU A 208 -6.41 -6.23 -14.02
C LEU A 208 -7.63 -6.65 -14.83
N PRO A 209 -7.63 -6.61 -16.21
CA PRO A 209 -8.78 -7.02 -16.99
C PRO A 209 -9.21 -8.46 -16.71
N GLU A 210 -8.27 -9.36 -16.52
CA GLU A 210 -8.50 -10.76 -16.22
C GLU A 210 -8.88 -11.00 -14.75
N ALA A 211 -8.19 -10.29 -13.83
CA ALA A 211 -8.37 -10.49 -12.39
C ALA A 211 -9.62 -9.81 -11.82
N PHE A 212 -10.03 -8.66 -12.40
CA PHE A 212 -11.10 -7.82 -11.86
C PHE A 212 -12.07 -7.29 -12.92
N PRO A 213 -12.59 -8.12 -13.86
CA PRO A 213 -13.43 -7.64 -14.98
C PRO A 213 -14.69 -6.89 -14.48
N GLY A 214 -15.39 -7.43 -13.50
CA GLY A 214 -16.60 -6.81 -12.94
C GLY A 214 -16.33 -5.49 -12.22
N VAL A 215 -15.19 -5.36 -11.55
CA VAL A 215 -14.78 -4.11 -10.89
C VAL A 215 -14.47 -3.04 -11.94
N LEU A 216 -13.73 -3.38 -12.97
CA LEU A 216 -13.43 -2.46 -14.07
C LEU A 216 -14.70 -2.01 -14.79
N ALA A 217 -15.63 -2.91 -15.10
CA ALA A 217 -16.91 -2.57 -15.68
C ALA A 217 -17.66 -1.52 -14.83
N ARG A 218 -17.77 -1.76 -13.51
CA ARG A 218 -18.37 -0.79 -12.56
C ARG A 218 -17.66 0.56 -12.56
N LEU A 219 -16.34 0.56 -12.60
CA LEU A 219 -15.54 1.80 -12.61
C LEU A 219 -15.65 2.55 -13.96
N HIS A 220 -16.02 1.87 -15.05
CA HIS A 220 -16.24 2.46 -16.37
C HIS A 220 -17.66 2.98 -16.58
N GLU A 221 -18.63 2.54 -15.81
CA GLU A 221 -20.01 2.99 -15.95
C GLU A 221 -20.10 4.52 -15.94
N ARG A 222 -20.88 5.07 -16.88
CA ARG A 222 -21.17 6.52 -16.90
C ARG A 222 -21.99 6.88 -15.65
N ARG A 223 -21.84 8.09 -15.14
CA ARG A 223 -22.74 8.62 -14.13
C ARG A 223 -24.17 8.41 -14.63
N ARG A 224 -24.96 7.60 -13.92
CA ARG A 224 -26.41 7.64 -14.07
C ARG A 224 -26.89 9.03 -13.70
N ASN A 225 -27.88 9.53 -14.44
CA ASN A 225 -28.52 10.81 -14.14
C ASN A 225 -29.05 10.80 -12.69
N PRO A 226 -28.99 11.91 -11.93
CA PRO A 226 -29.47 11.96 -10.55
C PRO A 226 -30.95 11.59 -10.36
N SER A 227 -31.72 11.49 -11.45
CA SER A 227 -33.15 11.12 -11.46
C SER A 227 -33.40 9.60 -11.44
N GLU A 228 -32.39 8.73 -11.51
CA GLU A 228 -32.58 7.29 -11.38
C GLU A 228 -32.40 6.84 -9.92
N PRO A 229 -33.33 6.02 -9.35
CA PRO A 229 -33.23 5.55 -7.97
C PRO A 229 -31.97 4.72 -7.77
N SER A 230 -31.19 5.08 -6.74
CA SER A 230 -29.97 4.35 -6.32
C SER A 230 -30.35 2.94 -5.87
N PRO A 231 -29.62 1.89 -6.29
CA PRO A 231 -29.73 0.59 -5.63
C PRO A 231 -29.36 0.74 -4.15
N ALA A 232 -30.06 0.01 -3.29
CA ALA A 232 -30.08 0.09 -1.85
C ALA A 232 -28.72 0.42 -1.23
N ARG A 233 -28.71 1.39 -0.32
CA ARG A 233 -27.54 1.73 0.51
C ARG A 233 -27.17 0.48 1.31
N LEU A 234 -26.00 -0.06 1.04
CA LEU A 234 -25.38 -1.03 1.91
C LEU A 234 -25.15 -0.37 3.27
N GLY A 235 -25.61 -1.03 4.33
CA GLY A 235 -25.54 -0.53 5.70
C GLY A 235 -24.13 -0.18 6.15
N PRO A 236 -24.01 0.58 7.26
CA PRO A 236 -22.71 1.02 7.75
C PRO A 236 -21.83 -0.19 8.09
N HIS A 237 -20.63 -0.21 7.57
CA HIS A 237 -19.57 -1.11 8.01
C HIS A 237 -19.37 -0.96 9.52
N PRO A 238 -19.20 -2.06 10.27
CA PRO A 238 -18.88 -1.98 11.69
C PRO A 238 -17.57 -1.22 11.86
N GLN A 239 -17.63 -0.13 12.58
CA GLN A 239 -16.45 0.65 12.96
C GLN A 239 -15.62 -0.17 13.95
N PRO A 240 -14.28 -0.24 13.82
CA PRO A 240 -13.46 -0.73 14.89
C PRO A 240 -13.64 0.21 16.10
N GLU A 241 -13.97 -0.38 17.24
CA GLU A 241 -14.15 0.34 18.50
C GLU A 241 -12.93 1.22 18.78
N ARG A 242 -13.18 2.52 18.91
CA ARG A 242 -12.21 3.47 19.44
C ARG A 242 -11.99 3.12 20.91
N ARG A 243 -10.94 2.38 21.23
CA ARG A 243 -10.45 2.37 22.60
C ARG A 243 -9.76 3.70 22.85
N LEU A 244 -10.28 4.41 23.85
CA LEU A 244 -9.74 5.64 24.43
C LEU A 244 -8.32 5.44 24.97
#